data_0095a70d34aca6338cea996ac4aa3452
#
_entry.id   0095a70d34aca6338cea996ac4aa3452
#
_cell.length_a   1.000
_cell.length_b   1.000
_cell.length_c   1.000
_cell.angle_alpha   90.00
_cell.angle_beta   90.00
_cell.angle_gamma   90.00
#
_symmetry.space_group_name_H-M   'P 1'
#
loop_
_entity.id
_entity.type
_entity.pdbx_description
1 polymer ?
#
loop_
_entity_poly.entity_id
_entity_poly.type
_entity_poly.pdbx_seq_one_letter_code
_entity_poly.pdbx_strand_id
1 'polypeptide(L)'
;MGIKEIYHSKFRWLGVALMILPLLSSCIREEEFNNSPQGNFEALWKIIDEQYCFLDYKQIDWDAIHDKYQPLITSNMGNDGLFQVLDSMLAELKDGHVNLYSSSNVARYWDWYLDYPRNFNEGIIERQYLGKTYRIAAGMKYKILDDNIGYIYYESFSSGVGNGNLDEVLSYLAPCSGLILDVRNNGGGNLTNSERIAARFTNEKVLTGYIQHKTGKGHSDFSDPKPIYLEPSNSIRWQKPVMLLINRHSYSATNDFVNAMRYFPNVTLVGDKTGGGSGLPFSSELPNGWGVRFSASPHLDADKQHIEFGIDPDEKVDMLSLIHISEP
;
A
#
# COMPACT_ATOMS: atom_id res chain seq x y z
N MET A 1 -74.23 16.28 26.53
CA MET A 1 -73.47 15.67 25.48
C MET A 1 -72.63 16.79 24.82
N GLY A 2 -71.36 17.10 25.04
CA GLY A 2 -70.29 16.41 25.67
C GLY A 2 -69.10 17.32 25.43
N ILE A 3 -68.67 18.12 26.44
CA ILE A 3 -67.47 18.99 26.38
C ILE A 3 -66.38 18.26 27.19
N LYS A 4 -65.76 17.20 26.63
CA LYS A 4 -64.68 16.47 27.29
C LYS A 4 -63.60 15.93 26.35
N GLU A 5 -63.64 16.16 25.05
CA GLU A 5 -62.64 15.55 24.11
C GLU A 5 -61.59 16.48 23.52
N ILE A 6 -61.51 17.73 23.91
CA ILE A 6 -60.58 18.70 23.25
C ILE A 6 -59.25 18.89 24.03
N TYR A 7 -59.13 18.36 25.25
CA TYR A 7 -57.92 18.59 26.08
C TYR A 7 -56.82 17.55 25.97
N HIS A 8 -57.04 16.38 25.33
CA HIS A 8 -56.01 15.32 25.23
C HIS A 8 -55.13 15.37 24.00
N SER A 9 -55.45 16.19 23.00
CA SER A 9 -54.69 16.24 21.74
C SER A 9 -53.46 17.20 21.77
N LYS A 10 -53.52 18.24 22.62
CA LYS A 10 -52.43 19.24 22.66
C LYS A 10 -51.22 18.86 23.51
N PHE A 11 -51.36 17.86 24.41
CA PHE A 11 -50.23 17.45 25.29
C PHE A 11 -49.32 16.40 24.68
N ARG A 12 -49.72 15.71 23.61
CA ARG A 12 -48.90 14.69 22.95
C ARG A 12 -47.86 15.25 21.99
N TRP A 13 -48.03 16.47 21.49
CA TRP A 13 -47.09 17.12 20.58
C TRP A 13 -45.96 17.91 21.27
N LEU A 14 -46.16 18.31 22.53
CA LEU A 14 -45.07 18.94 23.31
C LEU A 14 -44.04 17.93 23.82
N GLY A 15 -44.38 16.67 24.03
CA GLY A 15 -43.45 15.62 24.44
C GLY A 15 -42.54 15.15 23.32
N VAL A 16 -42.98 15.22 22.06
CA VAL A 16 -42.18 14.83 20.88
C VAL A 16 -41.19 15.92 20.47
N ALA A 17 -41.58 17.20 20.65
CA ALA A 17 -40.66 18.33 20.35
C ALA A 17 -39.47 18.44 21.33
N LEU A 18 -39.62 17.97 22.58
CA LEU A 18 -38.53 18.00 23.57
C LEU A 18 -37.55 16.82 23.45
N MET A 19 -37.88 15.74 22.72
CA MET A 19 -36.98 14.58 22.50
C MET A 19 -36.09 14.74 21.26
N ILE A 20 -36.31 15.73 20.41
CA ILE A 20 -35.53 15.94 19.18
C ILE A 20 -34.38 16.93 19.38
N LEU A 21 -34.35 17.70 20.48
CA LEU A 21 -33.31 18.69 20.74
C LEU A 21 -31.92 18.17 21.15
N PRO A 22 -31.72 16.97 21.71
CA PRO A 22 -30.35 16.51 21.99
C PRO A 22 -29.64 15.78 20.86
N LEU A 23 -30.27 15.57 19.70
CA LEU A 23 -29.69 14.83 18.58
C LEU A 23 -28.91 15.70 17.55
N LEU A 24 -28.86 17.01 17.75
CA LEU A 24 -28.20 17.93 16.80
C LEU A 24 -26.93 18.58 17.32
N SER A 25 -26.39 18.16 18.47
CA SER A 25 -25.16 18.74 19.02
C SER A 25 -23.93 17.80 19.03
N SER A 26 -23.88 16.83 18.10
CA SER A 26 -22.61 16.16 17.78
C SER A 26 -21.95 16.88 16.60
N CYS A 27 -21.74 18.19 16.72
CA CYS A 27 -20.67 18.82 15.97
C CYS A 27 -19.37 18.34 16.62
N ILE A 28 -18.72 17.35 16.05
CA ILE A 28 -17.30 17.15 16.22
C ILE A 28 -16.68 18.46 15.76
N ARG A 29 -16.23 19.31 16.71
CA ARG A 29 -15.40 20.47 16.38
C ARG A 29 -14.08 19.86 15.95
N GLU A 30 -13.83 19.80 14.65
CA GLU A 30 -12.47 19.67 14.15
C GLU A 30 -11.69 20.89 14.65
N GLU A 31 -10.51 20.65 15.21
CA GLU A 31 -9.60 21.77 15.55
C GLU A 31 -9.18 22.42 14.23
N GLU A 32 -9.60 23.66 14.05
CA GLU A 32 -9.17 24.47 12.90
C GLU A 32 -7.79 25.07 13.21
N PHE A 33 -6.76 24.58 12.53
CA PHE A 33 -5.44 25.18 12.54
C PHE A 33 -5.41 26.36 11.55
N ASN A 34 -4.77 27.48 11.96
CA ASN A 34 -4.61 28.62 11.08
C ASN A 34 -3.52 28.36 10.02
N ASN A 35 -3.60 29.08 8.90
CA ASN A 35 -2.59 29.04 7.85
C ASN A 35 -1.35 29.90 8.24
N SER A 36 -0.61 29.47 9.23
CA SER A 36 0.69 29.98 9.63
C SER A 36 1.71 28.86 9.63
N PRO A 37 3.03 29.13 9.63
CA PRO A 37 4.03 28.06 9.75
C PRO A 37 3.76 27.14 10.95
N GLN A 38 3.44 27.72 12.11
CA GLN A 38 3.10 26.95 13.32
C GLN A 38 1.82 26.13 13.14
N GLY A 39 0.74 26.74 12.59
CA GLY A 39 -0.52 26.04 12.39
C GLY A 39 -0.40 24.87 11.40
N ASN A 40 0.39 25.00 10.36
CA ASN A 40 0.66 23.89 9.43
C ASN A 40 1.50 22.78 10.05
N PHE A 41 2.47 23.13 10.89
CA PHE A 41 3.27 22.15 11.65
C PHE A 41 2.39 21.34 12.61
N GLU A 42 1.57 22.01 13.44
CA GLU A 42 0.66 21.34 14.38
C GLU A 42 -0.39 20.49 13.66
N ALA A 43 -0.92 20.98 12.54
CA ALA A 43 -1.86 20.22 11.72
C ALA A 43 -1.22 18.93 11.18
N LEU A 44 0.01 19.00 10.64
CA LEU A 44 0.73 17.83 10.16
C LEU A 44 1.02 16.84 11.26
N TRP A 45 1.55 17.33 12.41
CA TRP A 45 1.83 16.48 13.54
C TRP A 45 0.58 15.73 13.99
N LYS A 46 -0.53 16.42 14.15
CA LYS A 46 -1.81 15.83 14.56
C LYS A 46 -2.39 14.85 13.56
N ILE A 47 -2.31 15.13 12.27
CA ILE A 47 -2.76 14.20 11.22
C ILE A 47 -2.02 12.87 11.34
N ILE A 48 -0.72 12.91 11.50
CA ILE A 48 0.10 11.70 11.66
C ILE A 48 -0.17 11.02 13.00
N ASP A 49 -0.25 11.77 14.09
CA ASP A 49 -0.54 11.24 15.42
C ASP A 49 -1.84 10.43 15.46
N GLU A 50 -2.91 11.00 14.93
CA GLU A 50 -4.25 10.40 15.00
C GLU A 50 -4.50 9.34 13.90
N GLN A 51 -3.82 9.41 12.75
CA GLN A 51 -4.23 8.65 11.58
C GLN A 51 -3.16 7.70 11.01
N TYR A 52 -1.87 7.93 11.26
CA TYR A 52 -0.83 7.03 10.80
C TYR A 52 -0.87 5.70 11.56
N CYS A 53 -0.81 4.58 10.84
CA CYS A 53 -1.13 3.28 11.43
C CYS A 53 0.05 2.53 12.04
N PHE A 54 1.28 3.05 11.95
CA PHE A 54 2.47 2.29 12.35
C PHE A 54 3.30 2.94 13.46
N LEU A 55 2.80 3.96 14.19
CA LEU A 55 3.57 4.58 15.28
C LEU A 55 3.99 3.55 16.33
N ASP A 56 3.02 2.82 16.90
CA ASP A 56 3.29 1.77 17.90
C ASP A 56 4.10 0.61 17.32
N TYR A 57 3.72 0.14 16.11
CA TYR A 57 4.41 -0.98 15.47
C TYR A 57 5.89 -0.71 15.18
N LYS A 58 6.21 0.51 14.74
CA LYS A 58 7.59 0.96 14.48
C LYS A 58 8.28 1.51 15.74
N GLN A 59 7.58 1.55 16.88
CA GLN A 59 8.07 2.09 18.16
C GLN A 59 8.56 3.54 18.03
N ILE A 60 7.78 4.38 17.36
CA ILE A 60 8.11 5.78 17.12
C ILE A 60 7.48 6.63 18.22
N ASP A 61 8.32 7.36 18.97
CA ASP A 61 7.89 8.38 19.92
C ASP A 61 7.59 9.68 19.16
N TRP A 62 6.32 9.83 18.75
CA TRP A 62 5.90 10.94 17.92
C TRP A 62 5.84 12.28 18.68
N ASP A 63 5.61 12.25 19.99
CA ASP A 63 5.70 13.42 20.88
C ASP A 63 7.15 13.94 20.97
N ALA A 64 8.12 13.04 21.15
CA ALA A 64 9.53 13.42 21.14
C ALA A 64 9.98 14.01 19.79
N ILE A 65 9.40 13.54 18.68
CA ILE A 65 9.64 14.11 17.35
C ILE A 65 9.01 15.51 17.25
N HIS A 66 7.80 15.74 17.78
CA HIS A 66 7.21 17.07 17.88
C HIS A 66 8.15 18.03 18.59
N ASP A 67 8.60 17.67 19.81
CA ASP A 67 9.47 18.49 20.64
C ASP A 67 10.82 18.80 19.98
N LYS A 68 11.31 17.90 19.15
CA LYS A 68 12.54 18.10 18.37
C LYS A 68 12.38 19.14 17.26
N TYR A 69 11.26 19.12 16.55
CA TYR A 69 11.07 19.94 15.33
C TYR A 69 10.33 21.26 15.58
N GLN A 70 9.45 21.31 16.59
CA GLN A 70 8.67 22.51 16.92
C GLN A 70 9.52 23.78 17.16
N PRO A 71 10.67 23.73 17.85
CA PRO A 71 11.51 24.91 18.05
C PRO A 71 12.15 25.46 16.75
N LEU A 72 12.16 24.67 15.67
CA LEU A 72 12.70 25.11 14.39
C LEU A 72 11.70 25.97 13.60
N ILE A 73 10.41 25.97 13.98
CA ILE A 73 9.35 26.72 13.31
C ILE A 73 9.33 28.15 13.83
N THR A 74 9.56 29.12 12.95
CA THR A 74 9.49 30.54 13.29
C THR A 74 8.30 31.21 12.61
N SER A 75 7.74 32.25 13.22
CA SER A 75 6.53 32.93 12.73
C SER A 75 6.68 33.60 11.34
N ASN A 76 7.91 33.90 10.92
CA ASN A 76 8.25 34.51 9.65
C ASN A 76 8.91 33.53 8.66
N MET A 77 8.84 32.23 8.94
CA MET A 77 9.39 31.21 8.07
C MET A 77 8.66 31.20 6.72
N GLY A 78 9.44 31.22 5.62
CA GLY A 78 8.89 31.07 4.28
C GLY A 78 8.53 29.61 3.96
N ASN A 79 7.77 29.41 2.88
CA ASN A 79 7.28 28.09 2.47
C ASN A 79 8.40 27.04 2.27
N ASP A 80 9.54 27.42 1.68
CA ASP A 80 10.63 26.47 1.46
C ASP A 80 11.25 25.99 2.79
N GLY A 81 11.45 26.90 3.75
CA GLY A 81 11.93 26.55 5.07
C GLY A 81 10.94 25.66 5.83
N LEU A 82 9.66 26.01 5.80
CA LEU A 82 8.60 25.18 6.38
C LEU A 82 8.60 23.78 5.76
N PHE A 83 8.63 23.70 4.41
CA PHE A 83 8.64 22.41 3.72
C PHE A 83 9.80 21.53 4.14
N GLN A 84 11.01 22.09 4.27
CA GLN A 84 12.21 21.34 4.71
C GLN A 84 12.08 20.78 6.12
N VAL A 85 11.49 21.57 7.05
CA VAL A 85 11.29 21.10 8.44
C VAL A 85 10.24 19.98 8.47
N LEU A 86 9.12 20.15 7.75
CA LEU A 86 8.05 19.15 7.69
C LEU A 86 8.52 17.86 6.99
N ASP A 87 9.30 17.96 5.91
CA ASP A 87 9.93 16.81 5.24
C ASP A 87 10.85 16.04 6.19
N SER A 88 11.72 16.75 6.92
CA SER A 88 12.63 16.15 7.89
C SER A 88 11.87 15.46 9.03
N MET A 89 10.78 16.04 9.51
CA MET A 89 9.91 15.44 10.52
C MET A 89 9.25 14.15 10.00
N LEU A 90 8.70 14.18 8.79
CA LEU A 90 8.06 13.00 8.19
C LEU A 90 9.06 11.88 7.87
N ALA A 91 10.33 12.21 7.57
CA ALA A 91 11.38 11.23 7.32
C ALA A 91 11.68 10.33 8.54
N GLU A 92 11.39 10.80 9.77
CA GLU A 92 11.53 9.99 10.99
C GLU A 92 10.61 8.75 11.00
N LEU A 93 9.52 8.76 10.23
CA LEU A 93 8.60 7.64 10.10
C LEU A 93 9.19 6.47 9.29
N LYS A 94 10.24 6.71 8.51
CA LYS A 94 10.92 5.72 7.65
C LYS A 94 9.94 4.90 6.82
N ASP A 95 9.00 5.59 6.15
CA ASP A 95 7.92 4.98 5.40
C ASP A 95 7.83 5.59 3.99
N GLY A 96 8.03 4.77 2.96
CA GLY A 96 7.96 5.20 1.56
C GLY A 96 6.56 5.64 1.09
N HIS A 97 5.51 5.31 1.86
CA HIS A 97 4.14 5.78 1.62
C HIS A 97 3.85 7.14 2.24
N VAL A 98 4.73 7.65 3.12
CA VAL A 98 4.58 8.99 3.70
C VAL A 98 5.19 10.03 2.76
N ASN A 99 4.35 10.95 2.29
CA ASN A 99 4.76 11.96 1.33
C ASN A 99 4.10 13.30 1.68
N LEU A 100 4.82 14.41 1.48
CA LEU A 100 4.28 15.77 1.52
C LEU A 100 4.37 16.38 0.12
N TYR A 101 3.29 16.99 -0.32
CA TYR A 101 3.18 17.59 -1.65
C TYR A 101 2.88 19.09 -1.53
N SER A 102 3.70 19.90 -2.15
CA SER A 102 3.42 21.31 -2.41
C SER A 102 3.26 21.55 -3.92
N SER A 103 2.97 22.76 -4.32
CA SER A 103 2.89 23.12 -5.75
C SER A 103 4.23 22.97 -6.50
N SER A 104 5.36 22.97 -5.81
CA SER A 104 6.70 22.98 -6.38
C SER A 104 7.61 21.88 -5.87
N ASN A 105 7.20 21.12 -4.85
CA ASN A 105 8.08 20.15 -4.19
C ASN A 105 7.33 18.91 -3.70
N VAL A 106 8.05 17.77 -3.61
CA VAL A 106 7.56 16.50 -3.07
C VAL A 106 8.59 15.93 -2.12
N ALA A 107 8.18 15.73 -0.85
CA ALA A 107 8.96 15.04 0.15
C ALA A 107 8.65 13.54 0.13
N ARG A 108 9.68 12.70 0.23
CA ARG A 108 9.59 11.24 0.27
C ARG A 108 10.78 10.64 1.01
N TYR A 109 10.52 9.64 1.84
CA TYR A 109 11.58 8.83 2.40
C TYR A 109 12.03 7.76 1.39
N TRP A 110 13.27 7.88 0.89
CA TRP A 110 13.82 6.99 -0.13
C TRP A 110 14.85 5.99 0.40
N ASP A 111 15.32 6.11 1.64
CA ASP A 111 16.39 5.26 2.16
C ASP A 111 16.03 3.77 2.13
N TRP A 112 14.76 3.41 2.31
CA TRP A 112 14.30 2.02 2.16
C TRP A 112 14.65 1.41 0.79
N TYR A 113 14.81 2.27 -0.21
CA TYR A 113 15.13 1.91 -1.59
C TYR A 113 16.63 2.11 -1.89
N LEU A 114 17.25 3.14 -1.32
CA LEU A 114 18.63 3.56 -1.63
C LEU A 114 19.68 2.88 -0.74
N ASP A 115 19.34 2.47 0.48
CA ASP A 115 20.23 1.83 1.45
C ASP A 115 20.51 0.34 1.15
N TYR A 116 19.94 -0.16 0.05
CA TYR A 116 20.06 -1.55 -0.36
C TYR A 116 20.89 -1.71 -1.63
N PRO A 117 21.81 -2.68 -1.70
CA PRO A 117 22.61 -2.90 -2.90
C PRO A 117 21.75 -3.23 -4.12
N ARG A 118 22.03 -2.64 -5.26
CA ARG A 118 21.33 -2.96 -6.50
C ARG A 118 21.57 -4.41 -6.88
N ASN A 119 20.50 -5.21 -6.88
CA ASN A 119 20.50 -6.62 -7.28
C ASN A 119 19.58 -6.90 -8.48
N PHE A 120 19.34 -5.90 -9.30
CA PHE A 120 18.50 -5.98 -10.50
C PHE A 120 19.12 -5.14 -11.63
N ASN A 121 19.12 -5.72 -12.84
CA ASN A 121 19.59 -5.04 -14.05
C ASN A 121 18.61 -5.34 -15.20
N GLU A 122 17.81 -4.33 -15.56
CA GLU A 122 16.83 -4.42 -16.63
C GLU A 122 17.46 -4.79 -17.99
N GLY A 123 18.65 -4.26 -18.29
CA GLY A 123 19.37 -4.59 -19.52
C GLY A 123 19.75 -6.07 -19.62
N ILE A 124 19.97 -6.77 -18.49
CA ILE A 124 20.17 -8.22 -18.47
C ILE A 124 18.85 -8.92 -18.78
N ILE A 125 17.75 -8.51 -18.14
CA ILE A 125 16.42 -9.07 -18.41
C ILE A 125 16.08 -8.96 -19.90
N GLU A 126 16.28 -7.78 -20.49
CA GLU A 126 16.01 -7.57 -21.90
C GLU A 126 16.93 -8.39 -22.82
N ARG A 127 18.24 -8.45 -22.56
CA ARG A 127 19.20 -9.16 -23.42
C ARG A 127 19.12 -10.68 -23.27
N GLN A 128 19.04 -11.20 -22.04
CA GLN A 128 19.22 -12.61 -21.75
C GLN A 128 17.90 -13.39 -21.72
N TYR A 129 16.82 -12.79 -21.21
CA TYR A 129 15.55 -13.47 -21.04
C TYR A 129 14.53 -13.10 -22.13
N LEU A 130 14.31 -11.81 -22.39
CA LEU A 130 13.32 -11.35 -23.38
C LEU A 130 13.87 -11.40 -24.81
N GLY A 131 15.09 -10.94 -25.03
CA GLY A 131 15.69 -10.84 -26.37
C GLY A 131 14.95 -9.82 -27.26
N LYS A 132 14.93 -10.09 -28.57
CA LYS A 132 14.30 -9.19 -29.55
C LYS A 132 12.84 -9.53 -29.88
N THR A 133 12.33 -10.69 -29.43
CA THR A 133 11.03 -11.26 -29.85
C THR A 133 10.20 -11.68 -28.64
N TYR A 134 9.76 -10.71 -27.86
CA TYR A 134 8.79 -10.95 -26.79
C TYR A 134 7.45 -10.29 -27.12
N ARG A 135 6.40 -10.67 -26.40
CA ARG A 135 5.05 -10.10 -26.50
C ARG A 135 4.79 -9.16 -25.33
N ILE A 136 3.82 -8.27 -25.50
CA ILE A 136 3.40 -7.33 -24.45
C ILE A 136 1.88 -7.35 -24.36
N ALA A 137 1.34 -7.50 -23.13
CA ALA A 137 -0.07 -7.30 -22.83
C ALA A 137 -0.20 -6.62 -21.46
N ALA A 138 -0.85 -5.46 -21.40
CA ALA A 138 -1.07 -4.67 -20.18
C ALA A 138 0.19 -4.46 -19.32
N GLY A 139 1.34 -4.17 -19.94
CA GLY A 139 2.63 -3.97 -19.28
C GLY A 139 3.40 -5.25 -18.94
N MET A 140 2.80 -6.43 -19.08
CA MET A 140 3.51 -7.70 -18.99
C MET A 140 4.33 -7.95 -20.25
N LYS A 141 5.65 -8.04 -20.14
CA LYS A 141 6.57 -8.49 -21.19
C LYS A 141 6.74 -10.01 -21.04
N TYR A 142 6.36 -10.80 -22.05
CA TYR A 142 6.33 -12.27 -21.90
C TYR A 142 6.83 -13.03 -23.11
N LYS A 143 7.35 -14.24 -22.85
CA LYS A 143 7.97 -15.11 -23.86
C LYS A 143 8.00 -16.56 -23.37
N ILE A 144 8.11 -17.50 -24.30
CA ILE A 144 8.50 -18.89 -24.03
C ILE A 144 10.02 -18.97 -24.18
N LEU A 145 10.72 -19.44 -23.15
CA LEU A 145 12.17 -19.68 -23.17
C LEU A 145 12.50 -21.02 -23.88
N ASP A 146 13.76 -21.23 -24.24
CA ASP A 146 14.21 -22.39 -25.03
C ASP A 146 13.98 -23.74 -24.34
N ASP A 147 13.92 -23.75 -23.00
CA ASP A 147 13.64 -24.92 -22.16
C ASP A 147 12.15 -25.18 -21.89
N ASN A 148 11.27 -24.53 -22.69
CA ASN A 148 9.81 -24.61 -22.56
C ASN A 148 9.27 -24.09 -21.23
N ILE A 149 9.93 -23.09 -20.63
CA ILE A 149 9.46 -22.33 -19.47
C ILE A 149 8.86 -21.01 -19.94
N GLY A 150 7.69 -20.66 -19.44
CA GLY A 150 7.11 -19.33 -19.63
C GLY A 150 7.87 -18.32 -18.80
N TYR A 151 8.14 -17.14 -19.36
CA TYR A 151 8.72 -16.02 -18.65
C TYR A 151 7.82 -14.79 -18.79
N ILE A 152 7.46 -14.17 -17.66
CA ILE A 152 6.72 -12.91 -17.61
C ILE A 152 7.54 -11.95 -16.76
N TYR A 153 7.93 -10.80 -17.32
CA TYR A 153 8.44 -9.65 -16.56
C TYR A 153 7.33 -8.61 -16.42
N TYR A 154 7.03 -8.21 -15.18
CA TYR A 154 5.98 -7.24 -14.86
C TYR A 154 6.48 -6.18 -13.89
N GLU A 155 6.73 -4.97 -14.39
CA GLU A 155 7.44 -3.91 -13.68
C GLU A 155 6.54 -2.99 -12.85
N SER A 156 5.21 -3.00 -13.05
CA SER A 156 4.32 -2.10 -12.32
C SER A 156 2.87 -2.57 -12.35
N PHE A 157 2.20 -2.50 -11.20
CA PHE A 157 0.75 -2.67 -11.09
C PHE A 157 -0.05 -1.39 -11.39
N SER A 158 0.58 -0.30 -11.85
CA SER A 158 -0.09 0.99 -12.10
C SER A 158 -0.99 0.96 -13.34
N SER A 159 -0.63 0.19 -14.38
CA SER A 159 -1.43 0.08 -15.59
C SER A 159 -2.59 -0.90 -15.43
N GLY A 160 -3.76 -0.56 -15.96
CA GLY A 160 -4.93 -1.43 -15.90
C GLY A 160 -4.71 -2.76 -16.61
N VAL A 161 -5.05 -3.86 -15.93
CA VAL A 161 -4.99 -5.23 -16.46
C VAL A 161 -6.40 -5.80 -16.55
N GLY A 162 -6.86 -6.11 -17.75
CA GLY A 162 -8.14 -6.77 -17.99
C GLY A 162 -8.04 -8.29 -18.09
N ASN A 163 -9.18 -8.99 -17.97
CA ASN A 163 -9.23 -10.44 -18.11
C ASN A 163 -8.71 -10.90 -19.48
N GLY A 164 -9.05 -10.20 -20.56
CA GLY A 164 -8.58 -10.54 -21.91
C GLY A 164 -7.06 -10.44 -22.07
N ASN A 165 -6.40 -9.49 -21.38
CA ASN A 165 -4.94 -9.40 -21.38
C ASN A 165 -4.30 -10.62 -20.70
N LEU A 166 -4.86 -11.05 -19.57
CA LEU A 166 -4.38 -12.23 -18.83
C LEU A 166 -4.67 -13.53 -19.60
N ASP A 167 -5.84 -13.61 -20.26
CA ASP A 167 -6.19 -14.77 -21.10
C ASP A 167 -5.24 -14.89 -22.29
N GLU A 168 -4.86 -13.79 -22.94
CA GLU A 168 -3.86 -13.77 -24.01
C GLU A 168 -2.50 -14.29 -23.52
N VAL A 169 -2.00 -13.76 -22.39
CA VAL A 169 -0.70 -14.18 -21.81
C VAL A 169 -0.72 -15.65 -21.44
N LEU A 170 -1.71 -16.09 -20.65
CA LEU A 170 -1.77 -17.46 -20.15
C LEU A 170 -2.07 -18.49 -21.24
N SER A 171 -2.86 -18.14 -22.27
CA SER A 171 -3.08 -19.00 -23.44
C SER A 171 -1.80 -19.20 -24.23
N TYR A 172 -1.04 -18.12 -24.47
CA TYR A 172 0.23 -18.21 -25.19
C TYR A 172 1.24 -19.09 -24.44
N LEU A 173 1.30 -18.98 -23.11
CA LEU A 173 2.22 -19.74 -22.27
C LEU A 173 1.69 -21.14 -21.89
N ALA A 174 0.45 -21.49 -22.24
CA ALA A 174 -0.18 -22.76 -21.88
C ALA A 174 0.65 -24.03 -22.21
N PRO A 175 1.42 -24.10 -23.32
CA PRO A 175 2.27 -25.25 -23.61
C PRO A 175 3.44 -25.44 -22.63
N CYS A 176 3.87 -24.38 -21.92
CA CYS A 176 5.05 -24.43 -21.03
C CYS A 176 4.84 -25.36 -19.84
N SER A 177 5.93 -25.96 -19.37
CA SER A 177 5.95 -26.88 -18.21
C SER A 177 5.90 -26.14 -16.86
N GLY A 178 6.37 -24.89 -16.81
CA GLY A 178 6.38 -24.00 -15.66
C GLY A 178 6.41 -22.54 -16.08
N LEU A 179 6.38 -21.65 -15.09
CA LEU A 179 6.37 -20.20 -15.29
C LEU A 179 7.39 -19.53 -14.34
N ILE A 180 8.16 -18.60 -14.87
CA ILE A 180 8.88 -17.60 -14.11
C ILE A 180 8.09 -16.29 -14.20
N LEU A 181 7.59 -15.82 -13.07
CA LEU A 181 6.92 -14.53 -12.94
C LEU A 181 7.85 -13.57 -12.20
N ASP A 182 8.41 -12.61 -12.92
CA ASP A 182 9.42 -11.70 -12.42
C ASP A 182 8.78 -10.35 -12.04
N VAL A 183 8.67 -10.11 -10.73
CA VAL A 183 8.19 -8.84 -10.15
C VAL A 183 9.31 -8.11 -9.40
N ARG A 184 10.55 -8.46 -9.69
CA ARG A 184 11.70 -7.70 -9.16
C ARG A 184 11.64 -6.27 -9.68
N ASN A 185 11.99 -5.32 -8.83
CA ASN A 185 11.96 -3.89 -9.13
C ASN A 185 10.56 -3.31 -9.44
N ASN A 186 9.49 -4.05 -9.11
CA ASN A 186 8.12 -3.59 -9.22
C ASN A 186 7.71 -2.84 -7.96
N GLY A 187 7.60 -1.51 -8.04
CA GLY A 187 7.27 -0.63 -6.92
C GLY A 187 5.78 -0.61 -6.53
N GLY A 188 4.97 -1.50 -7.09
CA GLY A 188 3.54 -1.58 -6.76
C GLY A 188 2.63 -0.85 -7.73
N GLY A 189 1.54 -0.30 -7.21
CA GLY A 189 0.50 0.39 -7.97
C GLY A 189 -0.90 0.08 -7.43
N ASN A 190 -1.80 -0.41 -8.28
CA ASN A 190 -3.19 -0.67 -7.93
C ASN A 190 -3.39 -2.09 -7.37
N LEU A 191 -3.90 -2.20 -6.16
CA LEU A 191 -4.22 -3.48 -5.49
C LEU A 191 -5.20 -4.34 -6.31
N THR A 192 -6.18 -3.74 -6.98
CA THR A 192 -7.13 -4.49 -7.83
C THR A 192 -6.43 -5.22 -8.98
N ASN A 193 -5.34 -4.67 -9.52
CA ASN A 193 -4.54 -5.35 -10.53
C ASN A 193 -3.76 -6.52 -9.92
N SER A 194 -3.19 -6.32 -8.74
CA SER A 194 -2.51 -7.35 -7.94
C SER A 194 -3.44 -8.54 -7.69
N GLU A 195 -4.62 -8.31 -7.13
CA GLU A 195 -5.63 -9.32 -6.87
C GLU A 195 -6.09 -10.06 -8.14
N ARG A 196 -6.34 -9.30 -9.23
CA ARG A 196 -6.80 -9.87 -10.50
C ARG A 196 -5.76 -10.80 -11.13
N ILE A 197 -4.48 -10.46 -11.01
CA ILE A 197 -3.40 -11.33 -11.49
C ILE A 197 -3.26 -12.54 -10.57
N ALA A 198 -3.21 -12.35 -9.24
CA ALA A 198 -3.09 -13.44 -8.27
C ALA A 198 -4.23 -14.47 -8.40
N ALA A 199 -5.46 -14.01 -8.66
CA ALA A 199 -6.63 -14.87 -8.86
C ALA A 199 -6.49 -15.89 -10.02
N ARG A 200 -5.49 -15.71 -10.90
CA ARG A 200 -5.20 -16.65 -12.00
C ARG A 200 -4.36 -17.86 -11.57
N PHE A 201 -3.82 -17.85 -10.36
CA PHE A 201 -2.88 -18.87 -9.88
C PHE A 201 -3.46 -19.80 -8.80
N THR A 202 -4.72 -19.63 -8.44
CA THR A 202 -5.42 -20.53 -7.51
C THR A 202 -6.70 -21.09 -8.12
N ASN A 203 -7.12 -22.28 -7.67
CA ASN A 203 -8.43 -22.89 -7.97
C ASN A 203 -9.40 -22.77 -6.80
N GLU A 204 -8.95 -22.31 -5.66
CA GLU A 204 -9.70 -22.27 -4.42
C GLU A 204 -9.77 -20.84 -3.86
N LYS A 205 -10.78 -20.58 -3.05
CA LYS A 205 -10.85 -19.38 -2.23
C LYS A 205 -9.79 -19.47 -1.14
N VAL A 206 -8.87 -18.53 -1.10
CA VAL A 206 -7.73 -18.51 -0.16
C VAL A 206 -7.82 -17.31 0.76
N LEU A 207 -7.65 -17.51 2.06
CA LEU A 207 -7.40 -16.43 3.01
C LEU A 207 -5.97 -15.93 2.80
N THR A 208 -5.82 -14.71 2.31
CA THR A 208 -4.51 -14.12 2.01
C THR A 208 -4.03 -13.15 3.09
N GLY A 209 -4.90 -12.75 4.00
CA GLY A 209 -4.53 -11.83 5.08
C GLY A 209 -5.71 -11.16 5.74
N TYR A 210 -5.40 -10.06 6.41
CA TYR A 210 -6.39 -9.24 7.11
C TYR A 210 -6.07 -7.76 6.89
N ILE A 211 -7.10 -6.92 7.03
CA ILE A 211 -6.98 -5.46 7.08
C ILE A 211 -7.61 -4.93 8.36
N GLN A 212 -7.00 -3.91 8.94
CA GLN A 212 -7.56 -3.14 10.05
C GLN A 212 -7.74 -1.68 9.63
N HIS A 213 -8.69 -1.01 10.26
CA HIS A 213 -8.94 0.42 10.07
C HIS A 213 -8.91 1.13 11.41
N LYS A 214 -8.42 2.36 11.42
CA LYS A 214 -8.51 3.22 12.61
C LYS A 214 -9.97 3.40 13.02
N THR A 215 -10.24 3.30 14.32
CA THR A 215 -11.59 3.49 14.94
C THR A 215 -11.61 4.63 15.94
N GLY A 216 -10.47 5.20 16.26
CA GLY A 216 -10.29 6.30 17.19
C GLY A 216 -8.97 7.02 16.94
N LYS A 217 -8.60 7.93 17.84
CA LYS A 217 -7.43 8.79 17.74
C LYS A 217 -6.16 8.16 18.36
N GLY A 218 -6.32 7.20 19.28
CA GLY A 218 -5.19 6.52 19.91
C GLY A 218 -4.40 5.65 18.93
N HIS A 219 -3.10 5.50 19.13
CA HIS A 219 -2.20 4.80 18.21
C HIS A 219 -2.60 3.34 17.98
N SER A 220 -3.19 2.68 19.00
CA SER A 220 -3.68 1.29 18.94
C SER A 220 -5.18 1.15 18.69
N ASP A 221 -5.91 2.25 18.42
CA ASP A 221 -7.34 2.24 18.16
C ASP A 221 -7.66 1.70 16.77
N PHE A 222 -7.68 0.39 16.63
CA PHE A 222 -8.01 -0.30 15.38
C PHE A 222 -9.26 -1.17 15.52
N SER A 223 -9.93 -1.39 14.39
CA SER A 223 -10.97 -2.39 14.27
C SER A 223 -10.40 -3.81 14.48
N ASP A 224 -11.28 -4.76 14.78
CA ASP A 224 -10.92 -6.17 14.63
C ASP A 224 -10.39 -6.43 13.23
N PRO A 225 -9.37 -7.32 13.08
CA PRO A 225 -8.83 -7.70 11.78
C PRO A 225 -9.91 -8.33 10.89
N LYS A 226 -10.22 -7.69 9.76
CA LYS A 226 -11.19 -8.20 8.78
C LYS A 226 -10.48 -9.08 7.77
N PRO A 227 -10.92 -10.33 7.54
CA PRO A 227 -10.26 -11.25 6.64
C PRO A 227 -10.35 -10.78 5.18
N ILE A 228 -9.25 -10.93 4.46
CA ILE A 228 -9.12 -10.71 3.02
C ILE A 228 -9.05 -12.08 2.35
N TYR A 229 -10.04 -12.38 1.51
CA TYR A 229 -10.07 -13.61 0.73
C TYR A 229 -9.84 -13.31 -0.74
N LEU A 230 -9.00 -14.08 -1.38
CA LEU A 230 -8.86 -14.09 -2.82
C LEU A 230 -9.70 -15.22 -3.42
N GLU A 231 -10.65 -14.86 -4.29
CA GLU A 231 -11.45 -15.82 -5.05
C GLU A 231 -10.72 -16.19 -6.37
N PRO A 232 -10.79 -17.46 -6.81
CA PRO A 232 -10.21 -17.85 -8.08
C PRO A 232 -10.91 -17.16 -9.26
N SER A 233 -10.14 -16.79 -10.27
CA SER A 233 -10.72 -16.24 -11.51
C SER A 233 -11.62 -17.25 -12.23
N ASN A 234 -12.71 -16.76 -12.82
CA ASN A 234 -13.57 -17.57 -13.71
C ASN A 234 -13.01 -17.71 -15.13
N SER A 235 -11.90 -17.05 -15.46
CA SER A 235 -11.20 -17.14 -16.73
C SER A 235 -10.01 -18.11 -16.64
N ILE A 236 -9.14 -18.14 -17.66
CA ILE A 236 -7.97 -19.04 -17.71
C ILE A 236 -7.11 -18.90 -16.46
N ARG A 237 -6.77 -20.01 -15.84
CA ARG A 237 -5.92 -20.11 -14.65
C ARG A 237 -4.67 -20.95 -14.92
N TRP A 238 -3.59 -20.63 -14.22
CA TRP A 238 -2.32 -21.34 -14.30
C TRP A 238 -2.13 -22.20 -13.05
N GLN A 239 -1.98 -23.52 -13.24
CA GLN A 239 -1.87 -24.47 -12.13
C GLN A 239 -0.56 -25.25 -12.12
N LYS A 240 0.33 -24.98 -13.08
CA LYS A 240 1.67 -25.56 -13.14
C LYS A 240 2.61 -24.79 -12.21
N PRO A 241 3.82 -25.29 -11.93
CA PRO A 241 4.79 -24.61 -11.07
C PRO A 241 5.06 -23.17 -11.49
N VAL A 242 5.21 -22.28 -10.52
CA VAL A 242 5.56 -20.88 -10.69
C VAL A 242 6.73 -20.53 -9.78
N MET A 243 7.80 -19.98 -10.34
CA MET A 243 8.85 -19.31 -9.60
C MET A 243 8.56 -17.81 -9.64
N LEU A 244 8.19 -17.23 -8.50
CA LEU A 244 7.94 -15.80 -8.36
C LEU A 244 9.21 -15.10 -7.91
N LEU A 245 9.83 -14.34 -8.84
CA LEU A 245 11.08 -13.64 -8.56
C LEU A 245 10.80 -12.30 -7.87
N ILE A 246 11.38 -12.11 -6.69
CA ILE A 246 11.19 -10.96 -5.81
C ILE A 246 12.52 -10.34 -5.37
N ASN A 247 12.51 -9.06 -5.03
CA ASN A 247 13.64 -8.37 -4.42
C ASN A 247 13.20 -7.22 -3.54
N ARG A 248 14.17 -6.50 -2.93
CA ARG A 248 13.93 -5.34 -2.06
C ARG A 248 13.03 -4.27 -2.69
N HIS A 249 13.04 -4.12 -4.00
CA HIS A 249 12.22 -3.14 -4.71
C HIS A 249 10.84 -3.68 -5.13
N SER A 250 10.49 -4.93 -4.79
CA SER A 250 9.10 -5.44 -4.81
C SER A 250 8.35 -4.82 -3.62
N TYR A 251 7.56 -3.76 -3.85
CA TYR A 251 7.05 -2.88 -2.80
C TYR A 251 5.54 -2.60 -2.95
N SER A 252 4.86 -2.24 -1.85
CA SER A 252 3.46 -1.78 -1.87
C SER A 252 2.51 -2.86 -2.45
N ALA A 253 1.70 -2.58 -3.46
CA ALA A 253 0.80 -3.56 -4.09
C ALA A 253 1.53 -4.82 -4.59
N THR A 254 2.84 -4.74 -4.87
CA THR A 254 3.66 -5.92 -5.19
C THR A 254 3.92 -6.75 -3.93
N ASN A 255 4.14 -6.12 -2.78
CA ASN A 255 4.26 -6.84 -1.52
C ASN A 255 2.96 -7.57 -1.15
N ASP A 256 1.79 -6.94 -1.35
CA ASP A 256 0.47 -7.58 -1.18
C ASP A 256 0.28 -8.73 -2.19
N PHE A 257 0.72 -8.56 -3.44
CA PHE A 257 0.73 -9.62 -4.44
C PHE A 257 1.56 -10.83 -4.00
N VAL A 258 2.79 -10.60 -3.54
CA VAL A 258 3.67 -11.65 -3.03
C VAL A 258 3.04 -12.31 -1.80
N ASN A 259 2.43 -11.52 -0.91
CA ASN A 259 1.71 -12.06 0.25
C ASN A 259 0.56 -12.99 -0.15
N ALA A 260 -0.21 -12.66 -1.17
CA ALA A 260 -1.26 -13.56 -1.66
C ALA A 260 -0.69 -14.82 -2.33
N MET A 261 0.32 -14.66 -3.18
CA MET A 261 0.91 -15.75 -3.97
C MET A 261 1.61 -16.81 -3.13
N ARG A 262 2.20 -16.46 -1.97
CA ARG A 262 2.91 -17.42 -1.12
C ARG A 262 2.02 -18.50 -0.50
N TYR A 263 0.70 -18.31 -0.51
CA TYR A 263 -0.25 -19.32 -0.02
C TYR A 263 -0.70 -20.31 -1.09
N PHE A 264 -0.21 -20.19 -2.32
CA PHE A 264 -0.58 -21.11 -3.39
C PHE A 264 0.45 -22.24 -3.51
N PRO A 265 0.01 -23.52 -3.48
CA PRO A 265 0.92 -24.67 -3.38
C PRO A 265 1.82 -24.86 -4.61
N ASN A 266 1.50 -24.22 -5.73
CA ASN A 266 2.28 -24.27 -6.97
C ASN A 266 3.25 -23.10 -7.12
N VAL A 267 3.35 -22.19 -6.15
CA VAL A 267 4.20 -20.99 -6.18
C VAL A 267 5.37 -21.15 -5.22
N THR A 268 6.56 -20.79 -5.67
CA THR A 268 7.77 -20.68 -4.85
C THR A 268 8.32 -19.27 -5.00
N LEU A 269 8.54 -18.57 -3.88
CA LEU A 269 9.16 -17.24 -3.84
C LEU A 269 10.68 -17.39 -3.93
N VAL A 270 11.30 -16.72 -4.91
CA VAL A 270 12.75 -16.86 -5.16
C VAL A 270 13.39 -15.47 -5.23
N GLY A 271 14.54 -15.32 -4.58
CA GLY A 271 15.35 -14.11 -4.69
C GLY A 271 15.69 -13.49 -3.35
N ASP A 272 15.22 -12.28 -3.09
CA ASP A 272 15.52 -11.55 -1.85
C ASP A 272 14.24 -11.02 -1.21
N LYS A 273 14.33 -10.63 0.07
CA LYS A 273 13.22 -10.06 0.82
C LYS A 273 12.59 -8.87 0.09
N THR A 274 11.26 -8.81 0.06
CA THR A 274 10.52 -7.67 -0.51
C THR A 274 10.73 -6.39 0.30
N GLY A 275 10.35 -5.26 -0.26
CA GLY A 275 10.48 -3.95 0.39
C GLY A 275 9.39 -3.62 1.41
N GLY A 276 8.31 -4.39 1.46
CA GLY A 276 7.21 -4.11 2.37
C GLY A 276 6.25 -3.03 1.86
N GLY A 277 5.88 -2.09 2.74
CA GLY A 277 4.92 -1.04 2.41
C GLY A 277 3.48 -1.54 2.40
N SER A 278 3.02 -2.10 3.53
CA SER A 278 1.72 -2.76 3.67
C SER A 278 0.59 -1.87 4.20
N GLY A 279 0.88 -0.60 4.50
CA GLY A 279 -0.14 0.35 4.94
C GLY A 279 -0.93 0.91 3.76
N LEU A 280 -2.23 0.61 3.67
CA LEU A 280 -3.09 1.25 2.66
C LEU A 280 -3.07 2.76 2.87
N PRO A 281 -2.59 3.55 1.89
CA PRO A 281 -2.39 4.98 2.10
C PRO A 281 -3.70 5.76 2.05
N PHE A 282 -3.75 6.80 2.88
CA PHE A 282 -4.76 7.84 2.89
C PHE A 282 -4.10 9.19 2.60
N SER A 283 -4.90 10.19 2.27
CA SER A 283 -4.41 11.55 2.04
C SER A 283 -5.24 12.56 2.81
N SER A 284 -4.57 13.58 3.33
CA SER A 284 -5.16 14.73 4.00
C SER A 284 -4.54 16.00 3.46
N GLU A 285 -5.01 17.15 3.92
CA GLU A 285 -4.57 18.48 3.47
C GLU A 285 -4.23 19.37 4.66
N LEU A 286 -3.15 20.14 4.55
CA LEU A 286 -2.75 21.14 5.54
C LEU A 286 -3.47 22.47 5.28
N PRO A 287 -3.55 23.39 6.27
CA PRO A 287 -4.19 24.69 6.11
C PRO A 287 -3.67 25.54 4.96
N ASN A 288 -2.42 25.34 4.54
CA ASN A 288 -1.82 26.04 3.38
C ASN A 288 -2.09 25.36 2.03
N GLY A 289 -2.90 24.30 1.99
CA GLY A 289 -3.23 23.55 0.78
C GLY A 289 -2.20 22.51 0.37
N TRP A 290 -1.19 22.21 1.20
CA TRP A 290 -0.26 21.11 0.93
C TRP A 290 -0.91 19.76 1.24
N GLY A 291 -0.75 18.80 0.33
CA GLY A 291 -1.24 17.45 0.52
C GLY A 291 -0.27 16.62 1.35
N VAL A 292 -0.77 15.85 2.31
CA VAL A 292 0.00 14.82 3.02
C VAL A 292 -0.61 13.46 2.75
N ARG A 293 0.23 12.48 2.39
CA ARG A 293 -0.14 11.07 2.19
C ARG A 293 0.58 10.22 3.22
N PHE A 294 -0.08 9.24 3.78
CA PHE A 294 0.47 8.39 4.85
C PHE A 294 -0.25 7.03 4.89
N SER A 295 0.40 6.02 5.47
CA SER A 295 -0.17 4.69 5.72
C SER A 295 -1.23 4.77 6.82
N ALA A 296 -2.49 4.41 6.51
CA ALA A 296 -3.63 4.55 7.42
C ALA A 296 -4.26 3.22 7.87
N SER A 297 -4.16 2.16 7.06
CA SER A 297 -4.79 0.86 7.33
C SER A 297 -3.77 -0.24 7.11
N PRO A 298 -3.27 -0.90 8.17
CA PRO A 298 -2.29 -1.96 8.02
C PRO A 298 -2.92 -3.21 7.39
N HIS A 299 -2.21 -3.78 6.41
CA HIS A 299 -2.44 -5.13 5.94
C HIS A 299 -1.58 -6.11 6.74
N LEU A 300 -2.20 -7.20 7.13
CA LEU A 300 -1.59 -8.30 7.86
C LEU A 300 -1.64 -9.56 7.00
N ASP A 301 -0.76 -10.48 7.25
CA ASP A 301 -0.79 -11.80 6.63
C ASP A 301 -1.91 -12.71 7.19
N ALA A 302 -2.00 -13.96 6.72
CA ALA A 302 -3.01 -14.91 7.18
C ALA A 302 -2.82 -15.33 8.66
N ASP A 303 -1.64 -15.12 9.23
CA ASP A 303 -1.34 -15.34 10.65
C ASP A 303 -1.46 -14.07 11.49
N LYS A 304 -2.02 -13.00 10.90
CA LYS A 304 -2.21 -11.66 11.49
C LYS A 304 -0.89 -10.98 11.88
N GLN A 305 0.20 -11.29 11.17
CA GLN A 305 1.47 -10.60 11.34
C GLN A 305 1.60 -9.46 10.33
N HIS A 306 2.26 -8.38 10.74
CA HIS A 306 2.55 -7.27 9.84
C HIS A 306 3.53 -7.68 8.74
N ILE A 307 3.23 -7.27 7.51
CA ILE A 307 4.11 -7.45 6.34
C ILE A 307 4.76 -6.12 5.89
N GLU A 308 4.73 -5.10 6.76
CA GLU A 308 5.27 -3.76 6.50
C GLU A 308 6.77 -3.78 6.20
N PHE A 309 7.53 -4.65 6.83
CA PHE A 309 8.97 -4.78 6.62
C PHE A 309 9.35 -5.84 5.58
N GLY A 310 8.38 -6.26 4.76
CA GLY A 310 8.62 -7.18 3.65
C GLY A 310 8.44 -8.65 3.99
N ILE A 311 8.50 -9.47 2.95
CA ILE A 311 8.27 -10.92 2.94
C ILE A 311 9.56 -11.59 2.50
N ASP A 312 10.03 -12.55 3.29
CA ASP A 312 11.21 -13.35 2.94
C ASP A 312 10.88 -14.35 1.81
N PRO A 313 11.82 -14.64 0.89
CA PRO A 313 11.65 -15.66 -0.11
C PRO A 313 11.73 -17.08 0.51
N ASP A 314 11.12 -18.05 -0.17
CA ASP A 314 11.30 -19.48 0.16
C ASP A 314 12.74 -19.93 -0.18
N GLU A 315 13.25 -19.45 -1.33
CA GLU A 315 14.59 -19.73 -1.82
C GLU A 315 15.38 -18.42 -1.97
N LYS A 316 16.29 -18.17 -1.03
CA LYS A 316 17.14 -16.98 -1.07
C LYS A 316 18.25 -17.16 -2.11
N VAL A 317 18.32 -16.22 -3.04
CA VAL A 317 19.34 -16.17 -4.09
C VAL A 317 20.13 -14.86 -3.99
N ASP A 318 21.42 -14.95 -3.81
CA ASP A 318 22.31 -13.78 -3.91
C ASP A 318 22.43 -13.36 -5.39
N MET A 319 21.61 -12.36 -5.77
CA MET A 319 21.59 -11.86 -7.14
C MET A 319 22.73 -10.88 -7.47
N LEU A 320 23.53 -10.46 -6.48
CA LEU A 320 24.70 -9.62 -6.71
C LEU A 320 25.77 -10.38 -7.51
N SER A 321 25.93 -11.68 -7.25
CA SER A 321 26.88 -12.51 -7.98
C SER A 321 26.54 -12.65 -9.46
N LEU A 322 25.26 -12.64 -9.83
CA LEU A 322 24.80 -12.75 -11.22
C LEU A 322 25.00 -11.43 -11.99
N ILE A 323 24.95 -10.27 -11.34
CA ILE A 323 25.18 -8.97 -11.97
C ILE A 323 26.67 -8.81 -12.33
N HIS A 324 27.59 -9.31 -11.50
CA HIS A 324 29.01 -9.20 -11.72
C HIS A 324 29.59 -10.19 -12.76
N ILE A 325 28.91 -11.31 -13.00
CA ILE A 325 29.34 -12.33 -14.00
C ILE A 325 29.05 -11.89 -15.45
N SER A 326 28.15 -10.93 -15.65
CA SER A 326 27.65 -10.56 -16.98
C SER A 326 28.20 -9.24 -17.54
N GLU A 327 29.13 -8.59 -16.85
CA GLU A 327 29.88 -7.46 -17.41
C GLU A 327 31.18 -7.97 -18.01
N PRO A 328 31.44 -7.74 -19.33
CA PRO A 328 32.72 -8.08 -19.95
C PRO A 328 33.86 -7.16 -19.49
#